data_bb759ed519819fcd165f40a6ba4206f7
#
_entry.id   bb759ed519819fcd165f40a6ba4206f7
#
_cell.length_a   1.000
_cell.length_b   1.000
_cell.length_c   1.000
_cell.angle_alpha   90.00
_cell.angle_beta   90.00
_cell.angle_gamma   90.00
#
_symmetry.space_group_name_H-M   'P 1'
#
loop_
_entity.id
_entity.type
_entity.pdbx_description
1 polymer ?
#
loop_
_entity_poly.entity_id
_entity_poly.type
_entity_poly.pdbx_seq_one_letter_code
_entity_poly.pdbx_strand_id
1 'polypeptide(L)'
;TQTEHAHTIHHLFAKHPVFEEFYLNNKVNAVIRMILDDDMVLSETHARSILPSNGREERHGFQVHVDREAFSVSPFEGSPHHYPMAINTAWFLVDFTEDNGATVLWPGTHKLNKVPDPERDYSDMPQSRALGPAGTCIIWDASIWHASGKNISNHIRHSILGFYHRKWIRG
;
A
#
# COMPACT_ATOMS: atom_id res chain seq x y z
N THR A 1 3.83 4.92 14.97
CA THR A 1 3.17 6.22 14.77
C THR A 1 1.68 6.06 15.02
N GLN A 2 1.08 7.02 15.68
CA GLN A 2 -0.36 7.08 15.96
C GLN A 2 -0.91 8.37 15.38
N THR A 3 -2.04 8.27 14.68
CA THR A 3 -2.85 9.40 14.24
C THR A 3 -4.28 9.19 14.73
N GLU A 4 -5.16 10.16 14.58
CA GLU A 4 -6.57 10.01 14.94
C GLU A 4 -7.29 8.89 14.17
N HIS A 5 -6.73 8.46 13.02
CA HIS A 5 -7.37 7.52 12.10
C HIS A 5 -6.63 6.20 11.97
N ALA A 6 -5.34 6.15 12.35
CA ALA A 6 -4.53 4.96 12.19
C ALA A 6 -3.43 4.82 13.23
N HIS A 7 -3.18 3.58 13.59
CA HIS A 7 -1.98 3.19 14.33
C HIS A 7 -1.06 2.41 13.40
N THR A 8 0.24 2.75 13.43
CA THR A 8 1.26 2.04 12.65
C THR A 8 2.40 1.59 13.57
N ILE A 9 2.76 0.31 13.44
CA ILE A 9 3.90 -0.31 14.14
C ILE A 9 4.93 -0.66 13.09
N HIS A 10 6.09 -0.01 13.13
CA HIS A 10 7.19 -0.23 12.20
C HIS A 10 8.18 -1.31 12.68
N HIS A 11 9.04 -1.77 11.76
CA HIS A 11 10.14 -2.70 12.03
C HIS A 11 9.67 -4.02 12.66
N LEU A 12 8.73 -4.69 12.01
CA LEU A 12 8.05 -5.88 12.55
C LEU A 12 9.01 -7.03 12.86
N PHE A 13 10.06 -7.24 12.08
CA PHE A 13 11.07 -8.26 12.35
C PHE A 13 11.76 -8.09 13.71
N ALA A 14 11.96 -6.85 14.13
CA ALA A 14 12.52 -6.55 15.46
C ALA A 14 11.50 -6.74 16.61
N LYS A 15 10.23 -7.01 16.28
CA LYS A 15 9.19 -7.18 17.27
C LYS A 15 8.93 -8.64 17.61
N HIS A 16 8.80 -9.49 16.58
CA HIS A 16 8.54 -10.92 16.80
C HIS A 16 8.81 -11.74 15.54
N PRO A 17 9.40 -12.96 15.64
CA PRO A 17 9.68 -13.83 14.49
C PRO A 17 8.44 -14.23 13.68
N VAL A 18 7.25 -14.26 14.27
CA VAL A 18 6.00 -14.60 13.56
C VAL A 18 5.79 -13.76 12.29
N PHE A 19 6.33 -12.54 12.27
CA PHE A 19 6.19 -11.68 11.10
C PHE A 19 7.00 -12.15 9.88
N GLU A 20 7.98 -13.03 10.07
CA GLU A 20 8.72 -13.64 8.98
C GLU A 20 7.80 -14.47 8.06
N GLU A 21 6.79 -15.12 8.60
CA GLU A 21 5.85 -15.95 7.84
C GLU A 21 5.15 -15.18 6.71
N PHE A 22 4.87 -13.90 6.92
CA PHE A 22 4.25 -13.04 5.90
C PHE A 22 5.23 -12.69 4.77
N TYR A 23 6.47 -12.38 5.11
CA TYR A 23 7.47 -11.89 4.17
C TYR A 23 8.26 -13.01 3.49
N LEU A 24 8.27 -14.21 4.09
CA LEU A 24 8.88 -15.40 3.51
C LEU A 24 7.89 -16.27 2.72
N ASN A 25 6.66 -15.79 2.51
CA ASN A 25 5.66 -16.54 1.75
C ASN A 25 6.11 -16.75 0.30
N ASN A 26 6.32 -18.01 -0.08
CA ASN A 26 6.89 -18.39 -1.38
C ASN A 26 6.03 -17.93 -2.57
N LYS A 27 4.69 -17.95 -2.45
CA LYS A 27 3.80 -17.55 -3.55
C LYS A 27 3.87 -16.03 -3.79
N VAL A 28 3.85 -15.24 -2.71
CA VAL A 28 3.97 -13.79 -2.79
C VAL A 28 5.34 -13.40 -3.32
N ASN A 29 6.41 -13.99 -2.79
CA ASN A 29 7.77 -13.73 -3.25
C ASN A 29 8.01 -14.12 -4.71
N ALA A 30 7.40 -15.20 -5.19
CA ALA A 30 7.47 -15.57 -6.60
C ALA A 30 6.89 -14.48 -7.51
N VAL A 31 5.73 -13.92 -7.16
CA VAL A 31 5.12 -12.81 -7.92
C VAL A 31 6.00 -11.56 -7.88
N ILE A 32 6.53 -11.20 -6.70
CA ILE A 32 7.40 -10.02 -6.57
C ILE A 32 8.68 -10.18 -7.41
N ARG A 33 9.30 -11.37 -7.41
CA ARG A 33 10.47 -11.68 -8.23
C ARG A 33 10.20 -11.59 -9.72
N MET A 34 9.03 -12.00 -10.18
CA MET A 34 8.65 -11.84 -11.59
C MET A 34 8.63 -10.37 -12.03
N ILE A 35 8.44 -9.43 -11.11
CA ILE A 35 8.35 -7.99 -11.38
C ILE A 35 9.67 -7.27 -11.10
N LEU A 36 10.31 -7.57 -9.97
CA LEU A 36 11.50 -6.86 -9.49
C LEU A 36 12.81 -7.61 -9.71
N ASP A 37 12.77 -8.81 -10.31
CA ASP A 37 13.88 -9.76 -10.42
C ASP A 37 14.34 -10.35 -9.06
N ASP A 38 15.33 -11.24 -9.11
CA ASP A 38 15.89 -11.89 -7.92
C ASP A 38 16.61 -10.93 -6.97
N ASP A 39 16.95 -9.75 -7.46
CA ASP A 39 17.64 -8.70 -6.72
C ASP A 39 16.71 -7.79 -5.89
N MET A 40 15.52 -8.27 -5.57
CA MET A 40 14.60 -7.53 -4.71
C MET A 40 15.07 -7.44 -3.26
N VAL A 41 14.77 -6.32 -2.61
CA VAL A 41 15.01 -6.08 -1.19
C VAL A 41 13.70 -5.69 -0.51
N LEU A 42 13.36 -6.37 0.59
CA LEU A 42 12.32 -5.93 1.51
C LEU A 42 12.89 -4.82 2.40
N SER A 43 12.45 -3.59 2.22
CA SER A 43 13.00 -2.42 2.93
C SER A 43 12.14 -1.91 4.06
N GLU A 44 10.83 -2.12 3.98
CA GLU A 44 9.92 -1.72 5.05
C GLU A 44 8.94 -2.81 5.42
N THR A 45 8.70 -2.92 6.72
CA THR A 45 7.72 -3.84 7.30
C THR A 45 6.95 -3.12 8.39
N HIS A 46 5.63 -3.05 8.24
CA HIS A 46 4.80 -2.43 9.26
C HIS A 46 3.41 -3.05 9.35
N ALA A 47 2.84 -3.02 10.54
CA ALA A 47 1.43 -3.30 10.77
C ALA A 47 0.66 -1.98 10.80
N ARG A 48 -0.52 -1.96 10.19
CA ARG A 48 -1.39 -0.80 10.14
C ARG A 48 -2.80 -1.15 10.57
N SER A 49 -3.34 -0.34 11.47
CA SER A 49 -4.70 -0.45 11.97
C SER A 49 -5.47 0.82 11.58
N ILE A 50 -6.56 0.67 10.85
CA ILE A 50 -7.43 1.78 10.49
C ILE A 50 -8.60 1.82 11.46
N LEU A 51 -8.71 2.90 12.21
CA LEU A 51 -9.71 3.08 13.25
C LEU A 51 -11.06 3.48 12.66
N PRO A 52 -12.18 3.15 13.32
CA PRO A 52 -13.50 3.67 12.97
C PRO A 52 -13.53 5.20 12.97
N SER A 53 -14.17 5.79 11.96
CA SER A 53 -14.29 7.25 11.81
C SER A 53 -15.22 7.90 12.84
N ASN A 54 -16.06 7.09 13.48
CA ASN A 54 -17.03 7.54 14.52
C ASN A 54 -17.86 8.76 14.09
N GLY A 55 -18.29 8.79 12.82
CA GLY A 55 -19.13 9.87 12.28
C GLY A 55 -18.37 11.17 11.95
N ARG A 56 -17.05 11.21 12.08
CA ARG A 56 -16.28 12.39 11.67
C ARG A 56 -16.35 12.57 10.16
N GLU A 57 -16.69 13.76 9.71
CA GLU A 57 -16.65 14.15 8.30
C GLU A 57 -15.18 14.43 7.91
N GLU A 58 -14.48 13.40 7.50
CA GLU A 58 -13.14 13.58 6.98
C GLU A 58 -13.10 13.18 5.51
N ARG A 59 -12.42 14.00 4.73
CA ARG A 59 -12.01 13.64 3.37
C ARG A 59 -11.27 12.31 3.47
N HIS A 60 -11.80 11.29 2.79
CA HIS A 60 -11.26 9.94 2.63
C HIS A 60 -10.02 9.63 3.47
N GLY A 61 -10.17 8.90 4.53
CA GLY A 61 -9.24 8.46 5.58
C GLY A 61 -7.75 8.76 5.48
N PHE A 62 -7.20 8.86 4.28
CA PHE A 62 -5.82 9.27 3.99
C PHE A 62 -5.73 9.92 2.62
N GLN A 63 -4.84 10.89 2.54
CA GLN A 63 -4.48 11.56 1.31
C GLN A 63 -4.01 10.56 0.23
N VAL A 64 -4.45 10.76 -1.01
CA VAL A 64 -3.97 9.96 -2.14
C VAL A 64 -2.49 10.20 -2.33
N HIS A 65 -1.72 9.14 -2.45
CA HIS A 65 -0.26 9.21 -2.52
C HIS A 65 0.33 8.07 -3.35
N VAL A 66 1.60 8.15 -3.61
CA VAL A 66 2.50 7.05 -3.99
C VAL A 66 3.49 6.84 -2.85
N ASP A 67 3.90 5.60 -2.63
CA ASP A 67 4.94 5.33 -1.64
C ASP A 67 6.31 5.64 -2.21
N ARG A 68 7.15 6.33 -1.40
CA ARG A 68 8.53 6.65 -1.79
C ARG A 68 8.61 7.30 -3.17
N GLU A 69 8.09 8.50 -3.31
CA GLU A 69 8.04 9.29 -4.57
C GLU A 69 9.33 9.21 -5.38
N ALA A 70 10.49 9.32 -4.73
CA ALA A 70 11.80 9.24 -5.37
C ALA A 70 12.06 7.92 -6.12
N PHE A 71 11.34 6.85 -5.81
CA PHE A 71 11.51 5.54 -6.42
C PHE A 71 10.31 5.13 -7.29
N SER A 72 9.15 5.68 -6.99
CA SER A 72 7.90 5.31 -7.63
C SER A 72 7.58 6.15 -8.86
N VAL A 73 8.23 7.29 -9.00
CA VAL A 73 8.10 8.17 -10.17
C VAL A 73 9.45 8.26 -10.87
N SER A 74 9.47 7.97 -12.17
CA SER A 74 10.69 8.11 -12.97
C SER A 74 11.17 9.56 -12.99
N PRO A 75 12.47 9.84 -12.85
CA PRO A 75 13.01 11.17 -13.00
C PRO A 75 12.96 11.69 -14.45
N PHE A 76 12.61 10.80 -15.39
CA PHE A 76 12.49 11.14 -16.81
C PHE A 76 11.05 11.47 -17.14
N GLU A 77 10.72 12.75 -17.13
CA GLU A 77 9.39 13.23 -17.54
C GLU A 77 9.07 12.76 -18.96
N GLY A 78 7.85 12.23 -19.14
CA GLY A 78 7.40 11.76 -20.46
C GLY A 78 7.95 10.41 -20.92
N SER A 79 8.58 9.63 -20.02
CA SER A 79 8.96 8.26 -20.35
C SER A 79 7.71 7.45 -20.76
N PRO A 80 7.65 6.90 -21.99
CA PRO A 80 6.50 6.14 -22.45
C PRO A 80 6.45 4.73 -21.81
N HIS A 81 7.50 4.35 -21.08
CA HIS A 81 7.64 3.03 -20.51
C HIS A 81 7.67 3.11 -18.99
N HIS A 82 6.65 2.52 -18.39
CA HIS A 82 6.67 2.28 -16.96
C HIS A 82 7.57 1.07 -16.65
N TYR A 83 8.50 1.26 -15.72
CA TYR A 83 9.36 0.21 -15.22
C TYR A 83 9.16 0.11 -13.70
N PRO A 84 8.60 -1.01 -13.20
CA PRO A 84 8.34 -1.15 -11.77
C PRO A 84 9.63 -1.08 -10.96
N MET A 85 9.73 -0.10 -10.10
CA MET A 85 10.88 0.13 -9.22
C MET A 85 10.67 -0.47 -7.84
N ALA A 86 9.42 -0.47 -7.40
CA ALA A 86 9.01 -0.95 -6.09
C ALA A 86 7.61 -1.55 -6.13
N ILE A 87 7.35 -2.43 -5.18
CA ILE A 87 6.10 -3.17 -5.01
C ILE A 87 5.66 -3.10 -3.56
N ASN A 88 4.39 -2.84 -3.37
CA ASN A 88 3.72 -2.96 -2.09
C ASN A 88 3.01 -4.30 -1.94
N THR A 89 2.98 -4.80 -0.73
CA THR A 89 2.11 -5.90 -0.32
C THR A 89 1.26 -5.49 0.87
N ALA A 90 0.02 -5.99 0.94
CA ALA A 90 -0.79 -5.89 2.14
C ALA A 90 -1.50 -7.22 2.42
N TRP A 91 -1.20 -7.78 3.58
CA TRP A 91 -1.88 -8.94 4.12
C TRP A 91 -3.05 -8.50 4.98
N PHE A 92 -4.22 -9.04 4.71
CA PHE A 92 -5.44 -8.77 5.45
C PHE A 92 -5.49 -9.63 6.71
N LEU A 93 -5.47 -9.01 7.87
CA LEU A 93 -5.62 -9.72 9.15
C LEU A 93 -7.10 -9.87 9.57
N VAL A 94 -7.97 -9.13 8.91
CA VAL A 94 -9.43 -9.19 8.98
C VAL A 94 -9.97 -9.08 7.57
N ASP A 95 -11.24 -9.40 7.36
CA ASP A 95 -11.88 -9.17 6.07
C ASP A 95 -11.80 -7.69 5.70
N PHE A 96 -11.45 -7.37 4.45
CA PHE A 96 -11.51 -6.02 3.91
C PHE A 96 -12.82 -5.85 3.15
N THR A 97 -13.63 -4.91 3.60
CA THR A 97 -14.99 -4.67 3.12
C THR A 97 -15.13 -3.23 2.60
N GLU A 98 -16.25 -2.92 1.96
CA GLU A 98 -16.51 -1.58 1.39
C GLU A 98 -16.52 -0.48 2.46
N ASP A 99 -16.86 -0.83 3.70
CA ASP A 99 -17.13 0.08 4.81
C ASP A 99 -16.01 0.17 5.86
N ASN A 100 -15.04 -0.77 5.88
CA ASN A 100 -14.02 -0.80 6.94
C ASN A 100 -12.69 -0.14 6.57
N GLY A 101 -12.69 0.71 5.54
CA GLY A 101 -11.49 1.46 5.16
C GLY A 101 -10.51 0.65 4.32
N ALA A 102 -11.02 -0.29 3.51
CA ALA A 102 -10.21 -1.03 2.54
C ALA A 102 -9.38 -0.09 1.66
N THR A 103 -8.17 -0.52 1.29
CA THR A 103 -7.28 0.26 0.43
C THR A 103 -7.96 0.57 -0.90
N VAL A 104 -7.94 1.85 -1.26
CA VAL A 104 -8.41 2.35 -2.56
C VAL A 104 -7.22 2.50 -3.48
N LEU A 105 -7.35 2.03 -4.69
CA LEU A 105 -6.35 2.09 -5.75
C LEU A 105 -6.93 2.82 -6.96
N TRP A 106 -6.11 3.59 -7.68
CA TRP A 106 -6.44 4.21 -8.95
C TRP A 106 -5.68 3.51 -10.09
N PRO A 107 -6.25 2.43 -10.66
CA PRO A 107 -5.58 1.64 -11.68
C PRO A 107 -5.19 2.47 -12.90
N GLY A 108 -3.98 2.25 -13.42
CA GLY A 108 -3.46 2.98 -14.59
C GLY A 108 -2.66 4.23 -14.25
N THR A 109 -2.73 4.76 -13.03
CA THR A 109 -2.02 5.99 -12.64
C THR A 109 -0.49 5.84 -12.63
N HIS A 110 0.05 4.63 -12.46
CA HIS A 110 1.48 4.34 -12.64
C HIS A 110 2.01 4.76 -14.02
N LYS A 111 1.14 4.82 -15.04
CA LYS A 111 1.51 5.28 -16.41
C LYS A 111 1.61 6.79 -16.52
N LEU A 112 1.07 7.53 -15.57
CA LEU A 112 1.11 8.99 -15.57
C LEU A 112 2.49 9.52 -15.18
N ASN A 113 3.30 8.71 -14.51
CA ASN A 113 4.61 9.09 -13.99
C ASN A 113 4.57 10.41 -13.19
N LYS A 114 3.58 10.55 -12.33
CA LYS A 114 3.32 11.75 -11.54
C LYS A 114 2.94 11.39 -10.12
N VAL A 115 3.32 12.26 -9.20
CA VAL A 115 2.79 12.28 -7.84
C VAL A 115 1.37 12.86 -7.87
N PRO A 116 0.40 12.33 -7.14
CA PRO A 116 -0.91 12.96 -7.04
C PRO A 116 -0.83 14.31 -6.33
N ASP A 117 -1.66 15.25 -6.74
CA ASP A 117 -1.84 16.52 -6.04
C ASP A 117 -2.58 16.26 -4.71
N PRO A 118 -1.98 16.58 -3.57
CA PRO A 118 -2.59 16.31 -2.27
C PRO A 118 -3.89 17.06 -2.01
N GLU A 119 -4.11 18.19 -2.69
CA GLU A 119 -5.29 19.03 -2.49
C GLU A 119 -6.46 18.64 -3.42
N ARG A 120 -6.22 17.75 -4.41
CA ARG A 120 -7.25 17.35 -5.36
C ARG A 120 -8.11 16.21 -4.80
N ASP A 121 -9.42 16.29 -5.04
CA ASP A 121 -10.33 15.15 -4.94
C ASP A 121 -10.24 14.28 -6.20
N TYR A 122 -10.00 12.99 -6.03
CA TYR A 122 -9.87 12.00 -7.10
C TYR A 122 -11.08 11.07 -7.20
N SER A 123 -12.21 11.42 -6.60
CA SER A 123 -13.45 10.64 -6.65
C SER A 123 -14.06 10.55 -8.04
N ASP A 124 -13.69 11.49 -8.92
CA ASP A 124 -14.08 11.55 -10.34
C ASP A 124 -13.32 10.53 -11.22
N MET A 125 -12.23 9.96 -10.72
CA MET A 125 -11.42 9.01 -11.46
C MET A 125 -11.84 7.55 -11.17
N PRO A 126 -11.71 6.64 -12.15
CA PRO A 126 -11.93 5.21 -11.91
C PRO A 126 -11.04 4.71 -10.77
N GLN A 127 -11.66 4.07 -9.79
CA GLN A 127 -10.99 3.53 -8.62
C GLN A 127 -11.47 2.11 -8.31
N SER A 128 -10.66 1.36 -7.61
CA SER A 128 -10.97 0.01 -7.13
C SER A 128 -10.63 -0.12 -5.66
N ARG A 129 -11.44 -0.87 -4.93
CA ARG A 129 -11.14 -1.22 -3.53
C ARG A 129 -10.53 -2.60 -3.46
N ALA A 130 -9.53 -2.75 -2.62
CA ALA A 130 -8.92 -4.03 -2.33
C ALA A 130 -9.79 -4.79 -1.32
N LEU A 131 -10.75 -5.56 -1.80
CA LEU A 131 -11.69 -6.33 -0.98
C LEU A 131 -11.27 -7.80 -0.92
N GLY A 132 -11.58 -8.47 0.18
CA GLY A 132 -11.33 -9.91 0.32
C GLY A 132 -11.32 -10.37 1.77
N PRO A 133 -11.34 -11.69 1.98
CA PRO A 133 -11.31 -12.28 3.32
C PRO A 133 -9.94 -12.14 3.97
N ALA A 134 -9.91 -12.28 5.29
CA ALA A 134 -8.67 -12.43 6.07
C ALA A 134 -7.77 -13.52 5.46
N GLY A 135 -6.46 -13.30 5.48
CA GLY A 135 -5.47 -14.17 4.83
C GLY A 135 -5.19 -13.82 3.36
N THR A 136 -5.97 -12.91 2.75
CA THR A 136 -5.66 -12.38 1.41
C THR A 136 -4.39 -11.54 1.45
N CYS A 137 -3.54 -11.66 0.43
CA CYS A 137 -2.45 -10.73 0.16
C CYS A 137 -2.70 -10.03 -1.17
N ILE A 138 -2.79 -8.71 -1.15
CA ILE A 138 -2.75 -7.90 -2.38
C ILE A 138 -1.33 -7.44 -2.66
N ILE A 139 -1.02 -7.31 -3.95
CA ILE A 139 0.29 -6.86 -4.45
C ILE A 139 0.02 -5.78 -5.49
N TRP A 140 0.70 -4.62 -5.36
CA TRP A 140 0.55 -3.55 -6.35
C TRP A 140 1.85 -2.78 -6.54
N ASP A 141 2.01 -2.23 -7.71
CA ASP A 141 3.13 -1.33 -8.03
C ASP A 141 3.07 -0.08 -7.16
N ALA A 142 4.16 0.26 -6.50
CA ALA A 142 4.21 1.38 -5.56
C ALA A 142 3.91 2.75 -6.20
N SER A 143 4.00 2.86 -7.52
CA SER A 143 3.64 4.06 -8.29
C SER A 143 2.14 4.16 -8.63
N ILE A 144 1.34 3.16 -8.31
CA ILE A 144 -0.12 3.29 -8.37
C ILE A 144 -0.58 4.21 -7.24
N TRP A 145 -1.31 5.24 -7.60
CA TRP A 145 -1.94 6.11 -6.62
C TRP A 145 -2.89 5.32 -5.74
N HIS A 146 -2.75 5.50 -4.44
CA HIS A 146 -3.57 4.77 -3.49
C HIS A 146 -3.80 5.55 -2.21
N ALA A 147 -4.79 5.10 -1.44
CA ALA A 147 -5.11 5.64 -0.12
C ALA A 147 -5.78 4.55 0.74
N SER A 148 -5.78 4.72 2.05
CA SER A 148 -6.71 3.98 2.88
C SER A 148 -8.11 4.59 2.75
N GLY A 149 -9.13 3.75 2.55
CA GLY A 149 -10.51 4.20 2.58
C GLY A 149 -10.93 4.68 3.98
N LYS A 150 -12.04 5.40 4.06
CA LYS A 150 -12.66 5.77 5.33
C LYS A 150 -13.26 4.52 5.97
N ASN A 151 -12.95 4.28 7.24
CA ASN A 151 -13.56 3.21 8.01
C ASN A 151 -14.86 3.73 8.67
N ILE A 152 -15.99 3.43 8.06
CA ILE A 152 -17.32 3.79 8.58
C ILE A 152 -17.97 2.65 9.36
N SER A 153 -17.26 1.51 9.47
CA SER A 153 -17.68 0.40 10.34
C SER A 153 -17.38 0.71 11.80
N ASN A 154 -17.80 -0.17 12.70
CA ASN A 154 -17.49 -0.09 14.13
C ASN A 154 -16.31 -0.98 14.55
N HIS A 155 -15.58 -1.54 13.58
CA HIS A 155 -14.44 -2.44 13.82
C HIS A 155 -13.14 -1.86 13.26
N ILE A 156 -12.02 -2.16 13.92
CA ILE A 156 -10.70 -1.78 13.44
C ILE A 156 -10.29 -2.71 12.30
N ARG A 157 -9.79 -2.14 11.19
CA ARG A 157 -9.22 -2.92 10.10
C ARG A 157 -7.72 -3.04 10.27
N HIS A 158 -7.22 -4.27 10.38
CA HIS A 158 -5.82 -4.58 10.58
C HIS A 158 -5.17 -5.16 9.31
N SER A 159 -3.93 -4.74 9.03
CA SER A 159 -3.11 -5.26 7.93
C SER A 159 -1.62 -5.32 8.30
N ILE A 160 -0.89 -6.20 7.60
CA ILE A 160 0.57 -6.20 7.58
C ILE A 160 1.02 -5.78 6.19
N LEU A 161 1.89 -4.79 6.11
CA LEU A 161 2.39 -4.24 4.87
C LEU A 161 3.88 -4.50 4.72
N GLY A 162 4.30 -4.72 3.47
CA GLY A 162 5.69 -4.83 3.08
C GLY A 162 5.96 -3.97 1.85
N PHE A 163 7.08 -3.28 1.86
CA PHE A 163 7.57 -2.50 0.72
C PHE A 163 8.86 -3.13 0.20
N TYR A 164 8.83 -3.52 -1.07
CA TYR A 164 9.94 -4.16 -1.77
C TYR A 164 10.42 -3.25 -2.88
N HIS A 165 11.73 -3.18 -3.09
CA HIS A 165 12.31 -2.43 -4.19
C HIS A 165 13.48 -3.17 -4.81
N ARG A 166 13.95 -2.71 -5.98
CA ARG A 166 15.15 -3.25 -6.63
C ARG A 166 16.39 -2.93 -5.79
N LYS A 167 17.30 -3.88 -5.69
CA LYS A 167 18.49 -3.83 -4.83
C LYS A 167 19.41 -2.64 -5.09
N TRP A 168 19.47 -2.15 -6.31
CA TRP A 168 20.32 -1.00 -6.65
C TRP A 168 19.73 0.35 -6.22
N ILE A 169 18.48 0.40 -5.80
CA ILE A 169 17.87 1.57 -5.17
C ILE A 169 18.41 1.67 -3.75
N ARG A 170 18.98 2.81 -3.43
CA ARG A 170 19.47 3.12 -2.09
C ARG A 170 18.63 4.27 -1.52
N GLY A 171 18.08 4.06 -0.34
CA GLY A 171 17.33 5.06 0.43
C GLY A 171 18.23 5.81 1.40
#